data_6706c03e90a39bf8429a57418dfeb058
#
_entry.id   6706c03e90a39bf8429a57418dfeb058
#
_cell.length_a   1.000
_cell.length_b   1.000
_cell.length_c   1.000
_cell.angle_alpha   90.00
_cell.angle_beta   90.00
_cell.angle_gamma   90.00
#
_symmetry.space_group_name_H-M   'P 1'
#
loop_
_entity.id
_entity.type
_entity.pdbx_description
1 polymer ?
#
loop_
_entity_poly.entity_id
_entity_poly.type
_entity_poly.pdbx_seq_one_letter_code
_entity_poly.pdbx_strand_id
1 'polypeptide(L)'
;MTSNKKISKVELYRFFSFVNKNSLKTAVYFTGGIIIFLAGTIMYGIILNLRESTLSEAMAEKGFKSLENPNLVVIRKAFMLQLYEDSVLIKTYRASFGKNLSAAKIKVDDNATPVGEYAICEIDSNHRYHRFLRINYPNINDASEALRRGWITQKQFDKIKFEFYYEGCPEPDPFLGGNLGIHGIGKFNYIFKNLPFVYNWTNGSIAVSNEAIDEILSVVSKGTKVVIK
;
A
#
# COMPACT_ATOMS: atom_id res chain seq x y z
N MET A 1 -31.05 22.78 -21.93
CA MET A 1 -32.19 21.92 -22.33
C MET A 1 -31.65 20.54 -22.67
N THR A 2 -31.62 19.63 -21.73
CA THR A 2 -31.17 18.24 -21.94
C THR A 2 -32.41 17.37 -22.18
N SER A 3 -32.56 16.93 -23.42
CA SER A 3 -33.66 16.05 -23.86
C SER A 3 -33.46 14.66 -23.27
N ASN A 4 -34.23 14.32 -22.25
CA ASN A 4 -34.37 12.96 -21.74
C ASN A 4 -35.14 12.11 -22.77
N LYS A 5 -34.46 11.45 -23.66
CA LYS A 5 -35.05 10.50 -24.60
C LYS A 5 -35.54 9.27 -23.82
N LYS A 6 -36.80 9.20 -23.48
CA LYS A 6 -37.46 7.99 -22.96
C LYS A 6 -37.35 6.91 -24.05
N ILE A 7 -36.57 5.88 -23.78
CA ILE A 7 -36.51 4.67 -24.63
C ILE A 7 -37.94 4.09 -24.69
N SER A 8 -38.49 3.93 -25.87
CA SER A 8 -39.83 3.39 -26.04
C SER A 8 -39.87 1.90 -25.68
N LYS A 9 -40.97 1.40 -25.13
CA LYS A 9 -41.13 -0.04 -24.87
C LYS A 9 -40.90 -0.90 -26.11
N VAL A 10 -41.13 -0.37 -27.29
CA VAL A 10 -40.92 -1.04 -28.57
C VAL A 10 -39.42 -1.20 -28.92
N GLU A 11 -38.57 -0.21 -28.59
CA GLU A 11 -37.13 -0.32 -28.76
C GLU A 11 -36.53 -1.31 -27.80
N LEU A 12 -37.01 -1.37 -26.55
CA LEU A 12 -36.62 -2.37 -25.58
C LEU A 12 -36.98 -3.80 -26.04
N TYR A 13 -38.20 -4.00 -26.55
CA TYR A 13 -38.62 -5.31 -27.12
C TYR A 13 -37.80 -5.71 -28.32
N ARG A 14 -37.46 -4.80 -29.21
CA ARG A 14 -36.57 -5.07 -30.37
C ARG A 14 -35.16 -5.46 -29.92
N PHE A 15 -34.61 -4.84 -28.91
CA PHE A 15 -33.32 -5.19 -28.35
C PHE A 15 -33.32 -6.61 -27.77
N PHE A 16 -34.36 -6.94 -27.00
CA PHE A 16 -34.49 -8.31 -26.43
C PHE A 16 -34.83 -9.40 -27.45
N SER A 17 -35.46 -9.08 -28.59
CA SER A 17 -35.75 -10.07 -29.66
C SER A 17 -34.49 -10.49 -30.44
N PHE A 18 -33.42 -9.69 -30.43
CA PHE A 18 -32.12 -10.01 -31.03
C PHE A 18 -31.26 -10.95 -30.18
N VAL A 19 -31.59 -11.09 -28.87
CA VAL A 19 -30.79 -11.96 -27.97
C VAL A 19 -31.27 -13.39 -28.13
N ASN A 20 -30.47 -14.19 -28.80
CA ASN A 20 -30.72 -15.63 -28.91
C ASN A 20 -30.78 -16.24 -27.49
N LYS A 21 -31.87 -17.02 -27.20
CA LYS A 21 -32.04 -17.67 -25.88
C LYS A 21 -30.83 -18.53 -25.46
N ASN A 22 -30.13 -19.13 -26.41
CA ASN A 22 -28.92 -19.91 -26.12
C ASN A 22 -27.75 -19.00 -25.69
N SER A 23 -27.55 -17.87 -26.38
CA SER A 23 -26.53 -16.86 -25.98
C SER A 23 -26.80 -16.29 -24.61
N LEU A 24 -28.06 -16.03 -24.26
CA LEU A 24 -28.44 -15.56 -22.93
C LEU A 24 -28.16 -16.61 -21.85
N LYS A 25 -28.52 -17.89 -22.08
CA LYS A 25 -28.18 -18.97 -21.15
C LYS A 25 -26.68 -19.12 -20.97
N THR A 26 -25.90 -19.08 -22.06
CA THR A 26 -24.44 -19.14 -21.99
C THR A 26 -23.86 -17.97 -21.21
N ALA A 27 -24.36 -16.75 -21.42
CA ALA A 27 -23.94 -15.58 -20.65
C ALA A 27 -24.27 -15.72 -19.16
N VAL A 28 -25.46 -16.23 -18.80
CA VAL A 28 -25.86 -16.48 -17.40
C VAL A 28 -24.96 -17.54 -16.75
N TYR A 29 -24.68 -18.64 -17.42
CA TYR A 29 -23.79 -19.67 -16.87
C TYR A 29 -22.35 -19.16 -16.72
N PHE A 30 -21.84 -18.39 -17.68
CA PHE A 30 -20.51 -17.81 -17.64
C PHE A 30 -20.37 -16.78 -16.51
N THR A 31 -21.33 -15.84 -16.40
CA THR A 31 -21.33 -14.84 -15.32
C THR A 31 -21.56 -15.50 -13.96
N GLY A 32 -22.46 -16.47 -13.86
CA GLY A 32 -22.66 -17.25 -12.63
C GLY A 32 -21.39 -17.98 -12.20
N GLY A 33 -20.69 -18.63 -13.15
CA GLY A 33 -19.40 -19.28 -12.90
C GLY A 33 -18.33 -18.31 -12.38
N ILE A 34 -18.23 -17.12 -12.98
CA ILE A 34 -17.30 -16.07 -12.51
C ILE A 34 -17.64 -15.64 -11.07
N ILE A 35 -18.91 -15.42 -10.77
CA ILE A 35 -19.36 -14.99 -9.43
C ILE A 35 -19.01 -16.06 -8.38
N ILE A 36 -19.29 -17.33 -8.68
CA ILE A 36 -18.97 -18.47 -7.78
C ILE A 36 -17.46 -18.56 -7.58
N PHE A 37 -16.67 -18.44 -8.65
CA PHE A 37 -15.21 -18.45 -8.56
C PHE A 37 -14.68 -17.32 -7.70
N LEU A 38 -15.15 -16.08 -7.90
CA LEU A 38 -14.74 -14.92 -7.09
C LEU A 38 -15.17 -15.06 -5.63
N ALA A 39 -16.39 -15.54 -5.36
CA ALA A 39 -16.84 -15.81 -4.01
C ALA A 39 -15.98 -16.89 -3.33
N GLY A 40 -15.64 -17.95 -4.04
CA GLY A 40 -14.75 -19.01 -3.55
C GLY A 40 -13.34 -18.51 -3.24
N THR A 41 -12.76 -17.65 -4.08
CA THR A 41 -11.43 -17.06 -3.85
C THR A 41 -11.41 -16.13 -2.64
N ILE A 42 -12.44 -15.32 -2.45
CA ILE A 42 -12.58 -14.45 -1.27
C ILE A 42 -12.74 -15.31 0.01
N MET A 43 -13.61 -16.33 -0.04
CA MET A 43 -13.81 -17.22 1.10
C MET A 43 -12.52 -17.96 1.48
N TYR A 44 -11.75 -18.43 0.51
CA TYR A 44 -10.43 -19.01 0.74
C TYR A 44 -9.47 -18.03 1.42
N GLY A 45 -9.43 -16.77 0.96
CA GLY A 45 -8.63 -15.72 1.58
C GLY A 45 -9.05 -15.44 3.03
N ILE A 46 -10.36 -15.44 3.33
CA ILE A 46 -10.87 -15.29 4.70
C ILE A 46 -10.36 -16.43 5.60
N ILE A 47 -10.44 -17.69 5.13
CA ILE A 47 -9.97 -18.86 5.88
C ILE A 47 -8.46 -18.77 6.18
N LEU A 48 -7.67 -18.29 5.22
CA LEU A 48 -6.23 -18.07 5.44
C LEU A 48 -5.98 -16.98 6.50
N ASN A 49 -6.69 -15.85 6.42
CA ASN A 49 -6.55 -14.76 7.38
C ASN A 49 -6.99 -15.14 8.81
N LEU A 50 -7.97 -16.03 8.96
CA LEU A 50 -8.39 -16.55 10.27
C LEU A 50 -7.31 -17.40 10.98
N ARG A 51 -6.28 -17.83 10.26
CA ARG A 51 -5.17 -18.62 10.78
C ARG A 51 -3.92 -17.77 11.06
N GLU A 52 -3.94 -16.49 10.69
CA GLU A 52 -2.82 -15.59 11.00
C GLU A 52 -2.80 -15.30 12.52
N SER A 53 -1.64 -15.50 13.15
CA SER A 53 -1.42 -15.11 14.53
C SER A 53 -1.50 -13.59 14.69
N THR A 54 -2.01 -13.13 15.82
CA THR A 54 -1.95 -11.72 16.20
C THR A 54 -0.51 -11.29 16.50
N LEU A 55 -0.23 -10.00 16.54
CA LEU A 55 1.09 -9.50 16.94
C LEU A 55 1.45 -9.94 18.37
N SER A 56 0.49 -9.89 19.29
CA SER A 56 0.71 -10.33 20.67
C SER A 56 1.08 -11.81 20.79
N GLU A 57 0.44 -12.67 20.01
CA GLU A 57 0.79 -14.09 19.94
C GLU A 57 2.18 -14.30 19.34
N ALA A 58 2.52 -13.62 18.25
CA ALA A 58 3.82 -13.69 17.61
C ALA A 58 4.96 -13.19 18.53
N MET A 59 4.71 -12.12 19.29
CA MET A 59 5.65 -11.63 20.31
C MET A 59 5.83 -12.66 21.44
N ALA A 60 4.73 -13.20 21.98
CA ALA A 60 4.78 -14.18 23.05
C ALA A 60 5.53 -15.47 22.62
N GLU A 61 5.31 -15.95 21.38
CA GLU A 61 6.03 -17.09 20.81
C GLU A 61 7.55 -16.87 20.77
N LYS A 62 7.98 -15.62 20.55
CA LYS A 62 9.40 -15.23 20.55
C LYS A 62 9.93 -14.82 21.92
N GLY A 63 9.09 -14.86 22.96
CA GLY A 63 9.46 -14.53 24.35
C GLY A 63 9.46 -13.03 24.66
N PHE A 64 8.88 -12.19 23.80
CA PHE A 64 8.80 -10.74 24.00
C PHE A 64 7.46 -10.37 24.65
N LYS A 65 7.51 -9.52 25.68
CA LYS A 65 6.33 -8.86 26.28
C LYS A 65 6.09 -7.47 25.71
N SER A 66 7.16 -6.78 25.33
CA SER A 66 7.18 -5.47 24.67
C SER A 66 8.34 -5.44 23.68
N LEU A 67 8.28 -4.52 22.70
CA LEU A 67 9.39 -4.24 21.79
C LEU A 67 10.02 -2.91 22.22
N GLU A 68 11.34 -2.89 22.33
CA GLU A 68 12.12 -1.70 22.74
C GLU A 68 12.79 -1.03 21.53
N ASN A 69 13.28 -1.83 20.60
CA ASN A 69 13.97 -1.40 19.39
C ASN A 69 13.31 -1.93 18.11
N PRO A 70 12.01 -1.69 17.90
CA PRO A 70 11.32 -2.19 16.72
C PRO A 70 11.89 -1.54 15.45
N ASN A 71 12.01 -2.34 14.40
CA ASN A 71 12.37 -1.83 13.07
C ASN A 71 11.58 -2.57 11.98
N LEU A 72 11.42 -1.91 10.83
CA LEU A 72 10.64 -2.42 9.72
C LEU A 72 11.54 -2.70 8.53
N VAL A 73 11.40 -3.88 7.94
CA VAL A 73 12.09 -4.26 6.70
C VAL A 73 11.05 -4.57 5.63
N VAL A 74 11.08 -3.81 4.57
CA VAL A 74 10.17 -3.95 3.43
C VAL A 74 10.88 -4.66 2.29
N ILE A 75 10.32 -5.79 1.84
CA ILE A 75 10.87 -6.58 0.75
C ILE A 75 9.89 -6.51 -0.43
N ARG A 76 10.14 -5.54 -1.34
CA ARG A 76 9.21 -5.25 -2.45
C ARG A 76 8.96 -6.46 -3.33
N LYS A 77 10.01 -7.19 -3.71
CA LYS A 77 9.90 -8.39 -4.59
C LYS A 77 9.12 -9.53 -3.96
N ALA A 78 9.10 -9.62 -2.62
CA ALA A 78 8.38 -10.64 -1.89
C ALA A 78 6.98 -10.19 -1.44
N PHE A 79 6.59 -8.94 -1.71
CA PHE A 79 5.32 -8.35 -1.27
C PHE A 79 5.11 -8.44 0.25
N MET A 80 6.18 -8.14 1.00
CA MET A 80 6.20 -8.31 2.46
C MET A 80 6.71 -7.05 3.16
N LEU A 81 6.15 -6.81 4.34
CA LEU A 81 6.68 -5.94 5.37
C LEU A 81 6.94 -6.79 6.61
N GLN A 82 8.14 -6.74 7.14
CA GLN A 82 8.58 -7.52 8.28
C GLN A 82 8.86 -6.60 9.47
N LEU A 83 8.32 -6.94 10.63
CA LEU A 83 8.58 -6.30 11.91
C LEU A 83 9.66 -7.09 12.65
N TYR A 84 10.70 -6.41 13.05
CA TYR A 84 11.80 -6.96 13.85
C TYR A 84 11.89 -6.26 15.20
N GLU A 85 12.39 -6.97 16.18
CA GLU A 85 13.00 -6.45 17.39
C GLU A 85 14.51 -6.68 17.27
N ASP A 86 15.30 -5.62 17.15
CA ASP A 86 16.71 -5.70 16.77
C ASP A 86 16.93 -6.55 15.51
N SER A 87 17.45 -7.77 15.66
CA SER A 87 17.67 -8.73 14.56
C SER A 87 16.65 -9.90 14.56
N VAL A 88 15.73 -9.95 15.51
CA VAL A 88 14.76 -11.03 15.65
C VAL A 88 13.51 -10.70 14.85
N LEU A 89 13.16 -11.53 13.87
CA LEU A 89 11.91 -11.40 13.12
C LEU A 89 10.72 -11.74 14.04
N ILE A 90 9.87 -10.76 14.28
CA ILE A 90 8.64 -10.91 15.10
C ILE A 90 7.48 -11.37 14.23
N LYS A 91 7.14 -10.58 13.19
CA LYS A 91 5.99 -10.86 12.33
C LYS A 91 6.21 -10.38 10.91
N THR A 92 5.59 -11.07 9.97
CA THR A 92 5.56 -10.70 8.54
C THR A 92 4.15 -10.35 8.13
N TYR A 93 4.00 -9.23 7.44
CA TYR A 93 2.75 -8.73 6.89
C TYR A 93 2.80 -8.72 5.37
N ARG A 94 1.70 -9.02 4.74
CA ARG A 94 1.53 -8.87 3.31
C ARG A 94 1.44 -7.39 2.95
N ALA A 95 2.19 -6.95 1.94
CA ALA A 95 2.27 -5.55 1.54
C ALA A 95 2.07 -5.35 0.03
N SER A 96 1.46 -4.23 -0.33
CA SER A 96 1.33 -3.74 -1.71
C SER A 96 2.15 -2.46 -1.87
N PHE A 97 2.57 -2.17 -3.08
CA PHE A 97 3.51 -1.10 -3.39
C PHE A 97 3.01 -0.17 -4.50
N GLY A 98 3.87 0.73 -4.91
CA GLY A 98 3.66 1.55 -6.09
C GLY A 98 3.40 0.70 -7.33
N LYS A 99 2.56 1.19 -8.23
CA LYS A 99 2.19 0.51 -9.49
C LYS A 99 3.39 0.11 -10.32
N ASN A 100 4.49 0.87 -10.20
CA ASN A 100 5.74 0.63 -10.92
C ASN A 100 6.76 -0.04 -10.00
N LEU A 101 6.59 -1.35 -9.78
CA LEU A 101 7.43 -2.13 -8.86
C LEU A 101 8.88 -2.26 -9.33
N SER A 102 9.12 -2.31 -10.64
CA SER A 102 10.43 -2.57 -11.22
C SER A 102 11.30 -1.32 -11.31
N ALA A 103 10.70 -0.13 -11.29
CA ALA A 103 11.44 1.12 -11.41
C ALA A 103 12.06 1.56 -10.09
N ALA A 104 13.21 2.24 -10.19
CA ALA A 104 13.72 3.06 -9.11
C ALA A 104 12.84 4.30 -8.93
N LYS A 105 12.68 4.74 -7.68
CA LYS A 105 12.04 6.02 -7.37
C LYS A 105 12.97 7.15 -7.83
N ILE A 106 12.50 7.99 -8.76
CA ILE A 106 13.28 9.07 -9.37
C ILE A 106 12.60 10.41 -9.18
N LYS A 107 11.28 10.46 -9.39
CA LYS A 107 10.52 11.71 -9.42
C LYS A 107 9.09 11.53 -8.91
N VAL A 108 8.42 12.65 -8.69
CA VAL A 108 6.98 12.67 -8.44
C VAL A 108 6.24 11.92 -9.55
N ASP A 109 5.14 11.26 -9.21
CA ASP A 109 4.23 10.54 -10.13
C ASP A 109 4.86 9.38 -10.95
N ASP A 110 6.06 8.93 -10.62
CA ASP A 110 6.64 7.71 -11.22
C ASP A 110 6.01 6.41 -10.70
N ASN A 111 5.17 6.52 -9.67
CA ASN A 111 4.47 5.42 -9.02
C ASN A 111 5.42 4.33 -8.50
N ALA A 112 6.69 4.64 -8.26
CA ALA A 112 7.68 3.74 -7.72
C ALA A 112 7.81 3.91 -6.20
N THR A 113 7.95 2.80 -5.48
CA THR A 113 8.30 2.81 -4.06
C THR A 113 9.82 2.96 -3.91
N PRO A 114 10.32 3.91 -3.10
CA PRO A 114 11.74 4.11 -2.94
C PRO A 114 12.44 2.90 -2.33
N VAL A 115 13.73 2.77 -2.57
CA VAL A 115 14.63 1.79 -1.95
C VAL A 115 15.66 2.55 -1.13
N GLY A 116 15.92 2.10 0.08
CA GLY A 116 16.87 2.78 0.97
C GLY A 116 16.54 2.60 2.44
N GLU A 117 17.22 3.38 3.27
CA GLU A 117 17.01 3.44 4.70
C GLU A 117 16.29 4.75 5.04
N TYR A 118 15.20 4.62 5.75
CA TYR A 118 14.33 5.72 6.17
C TYR A 118 14.00 5.58 7.65
N ALA A 119 13.30 6.57 8.17
CA ALA A 119 12.70 6.53 9.50
C ALA A 119 11.26 7.03 9.43
N ILE A 120 10.40 6.53 10.32
CA ILE A 120 9.06 7.10 10.52
C ILE A 120 9.24 8.51 11.09
N CYS A 121 8.73 9.52 10.39
CA CYS A 121 8.86 10.91 10.81
C CYS A 121 7.54 11.55 11.26
N GLU A 122 6.42 11.01 10.80
CA GLU A 122 5.09 11.51 11.16
C GLU A 122 4.09 10.34 11.25
N ILE A 123 3.12 10.47 12.15
CA ILE A 123 2.05 9.49 12.36
C ILE A 123 0.72 10.22 12.26
N ASP A 124 -0.08 9.87 11.25
CA ASP A 124 -1.46 10.32 11.08
C ASP A 124 -2.42 9.16 11.43
N SER A 125 -3.06 9.26 12.57
CA SER A 125 -4.00 8.26 13.06
C SER A 125 -5.40 8.40 12.45
N ASN A 126 -5.66 9.40 11.61
CA ASN A 126 -6.98 9.67 11.04
C ASN A 126 -6.95 9.81 9.51
N HIS A 127 -6.04 9.09 8.86
CA HIS A 127 -5.81 9.17 7.43
C HIS A 127 -6.93 8.50 6.61
N ARG A 128 -7.15 8.96 5.38
CA ARG A 128 -8.16 8.39 4.45
C ARG A 128 -7.99 6.89 4.18
N TYR A 129 -6.78 6.37 4.34
CA TYR A 129 -6.45 4.94 4.24
C TYR A 129 -6.29 4.30 5.62
N HIS A 130 -7.06 4.72 6.61
CA HIS A 130 -7.12 4.26 7.98
C HIS A 130 -6.01 4.87 8.86
N ARG A 131 -4.75 4.54 8.68
CA ARG A 131 -3.57 5.08 9.38
C ARG A 131 -2.49 5.37 8.35
N PHE A 132 -1.58 6.31 8.67
CA PHE A 132 -0.44 6.61 7.82
C PHE A 132 0.81 6.90 8.67
N LEU A 133 1.86 6.15 8.38
CA LEU A 133 3.20 6.31 8.97
C LEU A 133 4.09 6.89 7.88
N ARG A 134 4.29 8.21 7.88
CA ARG A 134 5.12 8.90 6.90
C ARG A 134 6.59 8.57 7.14
N ILE A 135 7.32 8.26 6.09
CA ILE A 135 8.77 8.12 6.12
C ILE A 135 9.44 9.40 5.66
N ASN A 136 10.67 9.64 6.12
CA ASN A 136 11.47 10.84 5.82
C ASN A 136 12.09 10.79 4.41
N TYR A 137 11.27 10.48 3.40
CA TYR A 137 11.62 10.56 1.99
C TYR A 137 11.30 11.98 1.45
N PRO A 138 12.19 12.60 0.62
CA PRO A 138 13.50 12.10 0.22
C PRO A 138 14.54 12.22 1.35
N ASN A 139 15.37 11.18 1.54
CA ASN A 139 16.50 11.24 2.45
C ASN A 139 17.71 11.94 1.82
N ILE A 140 18.81 12.07 2.56
CA ILE A 140 20.01 12.75 2.08
C ILE A 140 20.65 12.03 0.88
N ASN A 141 20.55 10.70 0.82
CA ASN A 141 21.10 9.93 -0.30
C ASN A 141 20.28 10.15 -1.57
N ASP A 142 18.92 10.16 -1.44
CA ASP A 142 18.03 10.47 -2.55
C ASP A 142 18.30 11.87 -3.10
N ALA A 143 18.40 12.86 -2.22
CA ALA A 143 18.66 14.25 -2.60
C ALA A 143 20.07 14.44 -3.19
N SER A 144 21.09 13.78 -2.64
CA SER A 144 22.47 13.85 -3.15
C SER A 144 22.57 13.27 -4.56
N GLU A 145 21.93 12.13 -4.80
CA GLU A 145 21.91 11.52 -6.13
C GLU A 145 21.15 12.40 -7.13
N ALA A 146 20.03 13.00 -6.72
CA ALA A 146 19.27 13.91 -7.54
C ALA A 146 20.06 15.18 -7.92
N LEU A 147 20.80 15.75 -6.96
CA LEU A 147 21.68 16.87 -7.19
C LEU A 147 22.82 16.50 -8.17
N ARG A 148 23.48 15.35 -7.93
CA ARG A 148 24.54 14.84 -8.80
C ARG A 148 24.09 14.65 -10.26
N ARG A 149 22.84 14.26 -10.45
CA ARG A 149 22.22 14.09 -11.78
C ARG A 149 21.67 15.39 -12.37
N GLY A 150 21.72 16.49 -11.64
CA GLY A 150 21.15 17.76 -12.06
C GLY A 150 19.61 17.80 -12.10
N TRP A 151 18.94 16.91 -11.39
CA TRP A 151 17.47 16.84 -11.30
C TRP A 151 16.91 17.87 -10.34
N ILE A 152 17.69 18.24 -9.33
CA ILE A 152 17.38 19.31 -8.39
C ILE A 152 18.54 20.32 -8.34
N THR A 153 18.23 21.53 -7.94
CA THR A 153 19.21 22.60 -7.73
C THR A 153 19.89 22.48 -6.38
N GLN A 154 21.06 23.13 -6.22
CA GLN A 154 21.74 23.24 -4.91
C GLN A 154 20.81 23.81 -3.83
N LYS A 155 20.01 24.81 -4.15
CA LYS A 155 19.04 25.42 -3.22
C LYS A 155 17.99 24.39 -2.74
N GLN A 156 17.48 23.54 -3.61
CA GLN A 156 16.54 22.47 -3.23
C GLN A 156 17.22 21.41 -2.36
N PHE A 157 18.43 21.02 -2.72
CA PHE A 157 19.23 20.10 -1.88
C PHE A 157 19.44 20.64 -0.47
N ASP A 158 19.87 21.91 -0.36
CA ASP A 158 20.13 22.56 0.95
C ASP A 158 18.84 22.66 1.78
N LYS A 159 17.69 22.91 1.15
CA LYS A 159 16.38 22.87 1.80
C LYS A 159 16.06 21.48 2.33
N ILE A 160 16.12 20.44 1.48
CA ILE A 160 15.87 19.04 1.90
C ILE A 160 16.79 18.63 3.04
N LYS A 161 18.08 18.98 2.94
CA LYS A 161 19.08 18.70 3.97
C LYS A 161 18.74 19.37 5.31
N PHE A 162 18.33 20.63 5.27
CA PHE A 162 17.90 21.35 6.47
C PHE A 162 16.69 20.69 7.11
N GLU A 163 15.62 20.44 6.36
CA GLU A 163 14.41 19.82 6.84
C GLU A 163 14.66 18.41 7.39
N PHE A 164 15.51 17.61 6.70
CA PHE A 164 15.89 16.27 7.15
C PHE A 164 16.57 16.27 8.52
N TYR A 165 17.51 17.17 8.74
CA TYR A 165 18.28 17.18 10.00
C TYR A 165 17.61 17.94 11.14
N TYR A 166 16.86 18.98 10.85
CA TYR A 166 16.29 19.86 11.87
C TYR A 166 14.81 19.62 12.12
N GLU A 167 14.06 19.24 11.10
CA GLU A 167 12.63 18.97 11.21
C GLU A 167 12.32 17.46 11.23
N GLY A 168 13.26 16.63 10.76
CA GLY A 168 13.17 15.18 10.74
C GLY A 168 12.27 14.61 9.64
N CYS A 169 11.46 15.44 8.98
CA CYS A 169 10.45 15.04 7.99
C CYS A 169 10.45 16.05 6.82
N PRO A 170 11.24 15.83 5.78
CA PRO A 170 11.32 16.74 4.66
C PRO A 170 9.98 16.97 3.98
N GLU A 171 9.69 18.22 3.60
CA GLU A 171 8.53 18.54 2.78
C GLU A 171 8.67 17.95 1.37
N PRO A 172 7.55 17.66 0.69
CA PRO A 172 7.59 17.17 -0.68
C PRO A 172 8.32 18.13 -1.61
N ASP A 173 9.36 17.63 -2.28
CA ASP A 173 10.07 18.39 -3.30
C ASP A 173 9.30 18.38 -4.64
N PRO A 174 9.26 19.47 -5.40
CA PRO A 174 8.53 19.53 -6.67
C PRO A 174 8.97 18.49 -7.70
N PHE A 175 10.23 18.06 -7.69
CA PHE A 175 10.74 17.05 -8.61
C PHE A 175 10.74 15.65 -8.00
N LEU A 176 11.32 15.48 -6.81
CA LEU A 176 11.45 14.16 -6.15
C LEU A 176 10.12 13.65 -5.61
N GLY A 177 9.20 14.57 -5.31
CA GLY A 177 7.99 14.25 -4.56
C GLY A 177 8.25 14.11 -3.08
N GLY A 178 7.40 13.37 -2.41
CA GLY A 178 7.44 13.17 -0.95
C GLY A 178 6.13 12.61 -0.46
N ASN A 179 5.88 12.75 0.85
CA ASN A 179 4.66 12.29 1.49
C ASN A 179 4.39 10.79 1.23
N LEU A 180 5.46 10.00 1.26
CA LEU A 180 5.42 8.55 1.14
C LEU A 180 5.45 7.92 2.54
N GLY A 181 4.84 6.75 2.67
CA GLY A 181 4.79 6.08 3.97
C GLY A 181 4.15 4.70 3.90
N ILE A 182 3.86 4.16 5.08
CA ILE A 182 3.16 2.90 5.27
C ILE A 182 1.74 3.22 5.72
N HIS A 183 0.73 2.63 5.08
CA HIS A 183 -0.68 2.91 5.40
C HIS A 183 -1.57 1.68 5.26
N GLY A 184 -2.77 1.76 5.82
CA GLY A 184 -3.80 0.75 5.64
C GLY A 184 -4.41 0.76 4.23
N ILE A 185 -5.24 -0.22 3.93
CA ILE A 185 -6.01 -0.27 2.67
C ILE A 185 -7.21 0.72 2.72
N GLY A 186 -7.71 1.01 3.92
CA GLY A 186 -8.86 1.87 4.11
C GLY A 186 -10.19 1.14 3.87
N LYS A 187 -11.15 1.81 3.22
CA LYS A 187 -12.54 1.33 3.06
C LYS A 187 -12.68 -0.03 2.37
N PHE A 188 -11.76 -0.37 1.48
CA PHE A 188 -11.79 -1.63 0.74
C PHE A 188 -10.95 -2.75 1.38
N ASN A 189 -10.54 -2.57 2.65
CA ASN A 189 -9.69 -3.51 3.38
C ASN A 189 -10.22 -4.95 3.31
N TYR A 190 -11.52 -5.15 3.58
CA TYR A 190 -12.13 -6.48 3.59
C TYR A 190 -11.98 -7.23 2.25
N ILE A 191 -12.05 -6.53 1.13
CA ILE A 191 -11.91 -7.13 -0.20
C ILE A 191 -10.43 -7.38 -0.49
N PHE A 192 -9.59 -6.36 -0.42
CA PHE A 192 -8.20 -6.44 -0.89
C PHE A 192 -7.32 -7.36 -0.03
N LYS A 193 -7.53 -7.41 1.30
CA LYS A 193 -6.78 -8.32 2.17
C LYS A 193 -7.06 -9.79 1.89
N ASN A 194 -8.27 -10.11 1.39
CA ASN A 194 -8.71 -11.48 1.11
C ASN A 194 -8.47 -11.92 -0.34
N LEU A 195 -7.84 -11.09 -1.19
CA LEU A 195 -7.46 -11.51 -2.53
C LEU A 195 -6.30 -12.52 -2.47
N PRO A 196 -6.31 -13.58 -3.31
CA PRO A 196 -5.25 -14.58 -3.33
C PRO A 196 -3.94 -14.08 -3.95
N PHE A 197 -3.93 -12.86 -4.48
CA PHE A 197 -2.77 -12.21 -5.10
C PHE A 197 -2.59 -10.79 -4.57
N VAL A 198 -1.38 -10.24 -4.68
CA VAL A 198 -1.08 -8.85 -4.37
C VAL A 198 -1.28 -7.99 -5.62
N TYR A 199 -2.04 -6.92 -5.49
CA TYR A 199 -2.19 -5.89 -6.50
C TYR A 199 -1.48 -4.61 -6.07
N ASN A 200 -0.50 -4.15 -6.84
CA ASN A 200 0.20 -2.90 -6.58
C ASN A 200 -0.62 -1.72 -7.11
N TRP A 201 -1.09 -0.86 -6.21
CA TRP A 201 -2.05 0.18 -6.54
C TRP A 201 -1.66 1.57 -6.05
N THR A 202 -0.64 1.67 -5.20
CA THR A 202 -0.25 2.96 -4.61
C THR A 202 0.55 3.81 -5.61
N ASN A 203 0.77 5.07 -5.24
CA ASN A 203 1.61 5.99 -6.00
C ASN A 203 3.06 6.03 -5.46
N GLY A 204 3.48 4.96 -4.76
CA GLY A 204 4.83 4.83 -4.19
C GLY A 204 4.86 4.52 -2.69
N SER A 205 3.77 4.71 -1.97
CA SER A 205 3.63 4.28 -0.58
C SER A 205 3.51 2.75 -0.46
N ILE A 206 3.59 2.25 0.75
CA ILE A 206 3.45 0.85 1.13
C ILE A 206 2.08 0.66 1.76
N ALA A 207 1.25 -0.21 1.23
CA ALA A 207 -0.06 -0.52 1.80
C ALA A 207 -0.07 -1.91 2.41
N VAL A 208 -0.58 -2.00 3.64
CA VAL A 208 -0.85 -3.23 4.39
C VAL A 208 -2.32 -3.29 4.79
N SER A 209 -2.82 -4.40 5.34
CA SER A 209 -4.20 -4.42 5.83
C SER A 209 -4.41 -3.41 6.97
N ASN A 210 -5.67 -3.03 7.23
CA ASN A 210 -5.97 -2.08 8.31
C ASN A 210 -5.55 -2.66 9.67
N GLU A 211 -5.74 -3.95 9.87
CA GLU A 211 -5.34 -4.67 11.08
C GLU A 211 -3.81 -4.68 11.22
N ALA A 212 -3.09 -4.91 10.12
CA ALA A 212 -1.63 -4.91 10.13
C ALA A 212 -1.04 -3.54 10.48
N ILE A 213 -1.60 -2.44 9.94
CA ILE A 213 -1.11 -1.10 10.28
C ILE A 213 -1.44 -0.73 11.73
N ASP A 214 -2.58 -1.19 12.28
CA ASP A 214 -2.91 -0.99 13.70
C ASP A 214 -1.94 -1.76 14.62
N GLU A 215 -1.61 -3.01 14.28
CA GLU A 215 -0.59 -3.79 15.01
C GLU A 215 0.79 -3.11 14.94
N ILE A 216 1.23 -2.70 13.76
CA ILE A 216 2.51 -2.00 13.59
C ILE A 216 2.53 -0.72 14.42
N LEU A 217 1.47 0.11 14.34
CA LEU A 217 1.37 1.36 15.06
C LEU A 217 1.41 1.18 16.59
N SER A 218 0.97 0.02 17.09
CA SER A 218 0.99 -0.26 18.54
C SER A 218 2.39 -0.41 19.13
N VAL A 219 3.42 -0.63 18.28
CA VAL A 219 4.80 -0.91 18.71
C VAL A 219 5.85 0.02 18.10
N VAL A 220 5.50 0.82 17.08
CA VAL A 220 6.44 1.75 16.45
C VAL A 220 6.18 3.20 16.89
N SER A 221 7.19 4.04 16.73
CA SER A 221 7.13 5.47 17.04
C SER A 221 7.86 6.29 15.98
N LYS A 222 7.82 7.62 16.10
CA LYS A 222 8.71 8.50 15.32
C LYS A 222 10.16 8.12 15.62
N GLY A 223 10.98 8.05 14.58
CA GLY A 223 12.36 7.58 14.64
C GLY A 223 12.53 6.09 14.36
N THR A 224 11.47 5.27 14.38
CA THR A 224 11.57 3.84 14.04
C THR A 224 12.15 3.67 12.63
N LYS A 225 13.20 2.84 12.52
CA LYS A 225 13.93 2.57 11.27
C LYS A 225 13.05 1.76 10.29
N VAL A 226 13.10 2.17 9.03
CA VAL A 226 12.41 1.50 7.91
C VAL A 226 13.42 1.25 6.79
N VAL A 227 13.71 -0.01 6.49
CA VAL A 227 14.60 -0.41 5.39
C VAL A 227 13.76 -0.95 4.25
N ILE A 228 13.87 -0.38 3.06
CA ILE A 228 13.13 -0.79 1.86
C ILE A 228 14.11 -1.39 0.85
N LYS A 229 13.85 -2.65 0.43
CA LYS A 229 14.70 -3.45 -0.49
C LYS A 229 13.95 -3.88 -1.74
#